data_c0232e8227d43eeeb150f661fb56089e
#
_entry.id   c0232e8227d43eeeb150f661fb56089e
#
_cell.length_a   1.000
_cell.length_b   1.000
_cell.length_c   1.000
_cell.angle_alpha   90.00
_cell.angle_beta   90.00
_cell.angle_gamma   90.00
#
_symmetry.space_group_name_H-M   'P 1'
#
loop_
_entity.id
_entity.type
_entity.pdbx_description
1 polymer ?
#
loop_
_entity_poly.entity_id
_entity_poly.type
_entity_poly.pdbx_seq_one_letter_code
_entity_poly.pdbx_strand_id
1 'polypeptide(L)'
;MSTHKHFIFHKPYGTISQFVNPNKRRKKLLGEHYDFPKKTMAIGRLDVNSEGLLLLTTNGKISEFIRSKKIEKEYYVQVDGNITEEAVKKLRQGVEIGFDGKKYITKHCNCSSINKPNFKNRTQKIRDDR
;
A
#
# COMPACT_ATOMS: atom_id res chain seq x y z
N MET A 1 17.60 -27.23 9.37
CA MET A 1 16.65 -26.12 9.65
C MET A 1 16.61 -25.16 8.48
N SER A 2 15.42 -24.87 8.00
CA SER A 2 15.28 -23.83 6.98
C SER A 2 15.38 -22.46 7.63
N THR A 3 16.24 -21.61 7.08
CA THR A 3 16.38 -20.22 7.51
C THR A 3 15.48 -19.35 6.64
N HIS A 4 14.54 -18.67 7.25
CA HIS A 4 13.70 -17.75 6.54
C HIS A 4 14.39 -16.40 6.33
N LYS A 5 14.02 -15.72 5.26
CA LYS A 5 14.54 -14.40 4.92
C LYS A 5 13.41 -13.39 4.88
N HIS A 6 13.73 -12.19 5.32
CA HIS A 6 12.78 -11.09 5.42
C HIS A 6 13.36 -9.85 4.76
N PHE A 7 12.51 -9.08 4.10
CA PHE A 7 12.95 -7.92 3.33
C PHE A 7 12.06 -6.72 3.63
N ILE A 8 12.69 -5.57 3.69
CA ILE A 8 12.03 -4.27 3.63
C ILE A 8 12.31 -3.72 2.25
N PHE A 9 11.26 -3.44 1.50
CA PHE A 9 11.36 -2.97 0.13
C PHE A 9 10.59 -1.67 -0.04
N HIS A 10 11.23 -0.68 -0.66
CA HIS A 10 10.54 0.53 -1.09
C HIS A 10 9.97 0.27 -2.48
N LYS A 11 8.69 -0.11 -2.53
CA LYS A 11 8.05 -0.41 -3.81
C LYS A 11 7.87 0.87 -4.62
N PRO A 12 8.42 0.94 -5.84
CA PRO A 12 8.24 2.11 -6.69
C PRO A 12 6.83 2.18 -7.28
N TYR A 13 6.46 3.38 -7.70
CA TYR A 13 5.28 3.61 -8.52
C TYR A 13 5.33 2.74 -9.79
N GLY A 14 4.20 2.20 -10.18
CA GLY A 14 4.09 1.42 -11.42
C GLY A 14 4.47 -0.06 -11.30
N THR A 15 4.84 -0.51 -10.11
CA THR A 15 5.18 -1.92 -9.83
C THR A 15 4.03 -2.62 -9.13
N ILE A 16 3.65 -3.80 -9.60
CA ILE A 16 2.67 -4.62 -8.89
C ILE A 16 3.34 -5.37 -7.75
N SER A 17 2.59 -5.61 -6.67
CA SER A 17 3.10 -6.32 -5.48
C SER A 17 3.07 -7.84 -5.68
N GLN A 18 3.58 -8.29 -6.82
CA GLN A 18 3.55 -9.70 -7.20
C GLN A 18 4.80 -10.07 -8.01
N PHE A 19 5.09 -11.36 -8.07
CA PHE A 19 6.18 -11.92 -8.87
C PHE A 19 5.71 -12.40 -10.24
N VAL A 20 4.41 -12.56 -10.43
CA VAL A 20 3.80 -12.93 -11.70
C VAL A 20 2.72 -11.94 -12.06
N ASN A 21 2.56 -11.67 -13.36
CA ASN A 21 1.54 -10.75 -13.84
C ASN A 21 0.30 -11.53 -14.24
N PRO A 22 -0.82 -11.42 -13.51
CA PRO A 22 -2.05 -12.12 -13.83
C PRO A 22 -2.79 -11.50 -15.01
N ASN A 23 -2.42 -10.28 -15.41
CA ASN A 23 -3.05 -9.53 -16.49
C ASN A 23 -2.15 -9.47 -17.72
N LYS A 24 -2.76 -9.34 -18.89
CA LYS A 24 -2.02 -9.24 -20.17
C LYS A 24 -1.26 -7.92 -20.33
N ARG A 25 -1.61 -6.89 -19.55
CA ARG A 25 -0.92 -5.59 -19.61
C ARG A 25 0.43 -5.69 -18.93
N ARG A 26 1.47 -5.24 -19.62
CA ARG A 26 2.81 -5.25 -19.06
C ARG A 26 2.91 -4.27 -17.89
N LYS A 27 3.35 -4.78 -16.76
CA LYS A 27 3.68 -3.98 -15.57
C LYS A 27 4.95 -4.53 -14.96
N LYS A 28 5.66 -3.68 -14.24
CA LYS A 28 6.87 -4.13 -13.56
C LYS A 28 6.51 -5.07 -12.41
N LEU A 29 7.27 -6.14 -12.29
CA LEU A 29 7.13 -7.14 -11.24
C LEU A 29 8.17 -6.91 -10.15
N LEU A 30 7.92 -7.44 -8.96
CA LEU A 30 8.88 -7.32 -7.85
C LEU A 30 10.25 -7.91 -8.18
N GLY A 31 10.28 -9.03 -8.88
CA GLY A 31 11.52 -9.69 -9.28
C GLY A 31 12.39 -8.92 -10.26
N GLU A 32 11.84 -7.90 -10.92
CA GLU A 32 12.61 -7.05 -11.82
C GLU A 32 13.48 -6.03 -11.09
N HIS A 33 13.18 -5.78 -9.79
CA HIS A 33 13.93 -4.82 -8.98
C HIS A 33 15.02 -5.46 -8.15
N TYR A 34 14.84 -6.71 -7.79
CA TYR A 34 15.78 -7.44 -6.95
C TYR A 34 15.60 -8.94 -7.14
N ASP A 35 16.70 -9.69 -7.06
CA ASP A 35 16.69 -11.14 -7.17
C ASP A 35 16.33 -11.78 -5.83
N PHE A 36 15.03 -11.80 -5.54
CA PHE A 36 14.54 -12.39 -4.30
C PHE A 36 14.69 -13.92 -4.31
N PRO A 37 15.01 -14.53 -3.18
CA PRO A 37 15.06 -15.99 -3.07
C PRO A 37 13.74 -16.64 -3.48
N LYS A 38 13.81 -17.90 -3.88
CA LYS A 38 12.61 -18.70 -4.15
C LYS A 38 11.71 -18.72 -2.92
N LYS A 39 10.41 -18.78 -3.13
CA LYS A 39 9.37 -18.76 -2.09
C LYS A 39 9.20 -17.43 -1.37
N THR A 40 9.90 -16.38 -1.78
CA THR A 40 9.63 -15.03 -1.26
C THR A 40 8.23 -14.59 -1.69
N MET A 41 7.48 -14.05 -0.74
CA MET A 41 6.14 -13.53 -0.96
C MET A 41 6.02 -12.13 -0.41
N ALA A 42 5.24 -11.29 -1.08
CA ALA A 42 4.89 -9.98 -0.53
C ALA A 42 3.90 -10.16 0.61
N ILE A 43 4.10 -9.41 1.67
CA ILE A 43 3.18 -9.38 2.81
C ILE A 43 2.10 -8.35 2.52
N GLY A 44 0.95 -8.84 2.06
CA GLY A 44 -0.11 -7.99 1.57
C GLY A 44 0.22 -7.39 0.20
N ARG A 45 -0.49 -6.34 -0.15
CA ARG A 45 -0.34 -5.68 -1.44
C ARG A 45 -0.38 -4.18 -1.28
N LEU A 46 0.49 -3.51 -1.99
CA LEU A 46 0.44 -2.07 -2.17
C LEU A 46 0.04 -1.82 -3.62
N ASP A 47 -0.90 -0.92 -3.84
CA ASP A 47 -1.43 -0.66 -5.19
C ASP A 47 -0.32 -0.28 -6.17
N VAL A 48 -0.57 -0.55 -7.46
CA VAL A 48 0.38 -0.23 -8.54
C VAL A 48 0.79 1.24 -8.50
N ASN A 49 -0.18 2.11 -8.27
CA ASN A 49 0.03 3.56 -8.25
C ASN A 49 0.48 4.09 -6.88
N SER A 50 0.64 3.22 -5.91
CA SER A 50 1.16 3.59 -4.60
C SER A 50 2.64 3.28 -4.52
N GLU A 51 3.36 4.07 -3.75
CA GLU A 51 4.79 3.94 -3.53
C GLU A 51 5.04 3.86 -2.03
N GLY A 52 5.97 3.03 -1.61
CA GLY A 52 6.38 2.98 -0.21
C GLY A 52 6.69 1.60 0.31
N LEU A 53 6.53 1.44 1.60
CA LEU A 53 6.93 0.24 2.33
C LEU A 53 6.15 -0.98 1.92
N LEU A 54 6.88 -1.99 1.46
CA LEU A 54 6.35 -3.32 1.24
C LEU A 54 7.28 -4.32 1.92
N LEU A 55 6.73 -5.14 2.79
CA LEU A 55 7.49 -6.20 3.45
C LEU A 55 7.36 -7.49 2.67
N LEU A 56 8.45 -8.25 2.61
CA LEU A 56 8.47 -9.56 1.95
C LEU A 56 9.12 -10.58 2.88
N THR A 57 8.72 -11.82 2.74
CA THR A 57 9.24 -12.90 3.58
C THR A 57 9.10 -14.24 2.86
N THR A 58 9.95 -15.18 3.25
CA THR A 58 9.77 -16.58 2.85
C THR A 58 8.95 -17.38 3.87
N ASN A 59 8.51 -16.73 4.96
CA ASN A 59 7.77 -17.39 6.05
C ASN A 59 6.28 -17.00 5.99
N GLY A 60 5.43 -17.97 5.62
CA GLY A 60 3.98 -17.74 5.50
C GLY A 60 3.30 -17.36 6.80
N LYS A 61 3.78 -17.85 7.93
CA LYS A 61 3.21 -17.52 9.26
C LYS A 61 3.44 -16.06 9.61
N ILE A 62 4.61 -15.52 9.30
CA ILE A 62 4.92 -14.10 9.50
C ILE A 62 4.06 -13.24 8.57
N SER A 63 3.89 -13.66 7.33
CA SER A 63 3.01 -12.97 6.39
C SER A 63 1.58 -12.88 6.92
N GLU A 64 1.04 -13.98 7.41
CA GLU A 64 -0.30 -14.03 7.96
C GLU A 64 -0.44 -13.13 9.18
N PHE A 65 0.52 -13.17 10.10
CA PHE A 65 0.51 -12.33 11.30
C PHE A 65 0.51 -10.84 10.96
N ILE A 66 1.39 -10.42 10.03
CA ILE A 66 1.51 -9.00 9.65
C ILE A 66 0.28 -8.51 8.90
N ARG A 67 -0.36 -9.37 8.08
CA ARG A 67 -1.60 -9.02 7.39
C ARG A 67 -2.82 -8.97 8.31
N SER A 68 -2.70 -9.47 9.53
CA SER A 68 -3.80 -9.50 10.48
C SER A 68 -4.22 -8.09 10.89
N LYS A 69 -5.41 -7.98 11.49
CA LYS A 69 -5.94 -6.69 11.97
C LYS A 69 -5.15 -6.10 13.14
N LYS A 70 -4.22 -6.87 13.72
CA LYS A 70 -3.39 -6.42 14.85
C LYS A 70 -2.28 -5.46 14.43
N ILE A 71 -1.91 -5.46 13.14
CA ILE A 71 -0.85 -4.60 12.64
C ILE A 71 -1.48 -3.44 11.89
N GLU A 72 -1.24 -2.23 12.39
CA GLU A 72 -1.75 -1.01 11.80
C GLU A 72 -1.04 -0.70 10.48
N LYS A 73 -1.79 -0.21 9.50
CA LYS A 73 -1.27 0.25 8.21
C LYS A 73 -1.51 1.74 8.12
N GLU A 74 -0.45 2.49 7.83
CA GLU A 74 -0.50 3.94 7.72
C GLU A 74 -0.22 4.36 6.28
N TYR A 75 -1.04 5.28 5.77
CA TYR A 75 -0.93 5.82 4.42
C TYR A 75 -0.87 7.33 4.44
N TYR A 76 0.03 7.88 3.66
CA TYR A 76 0.00 9.30 3.30
C TYR A 76 -0.79 9.43 2.00
N VAL A 77 -1.88 10.17 2.05
CA VAL A 77 -2.79 10.29 0.92
C VAL A 77 -2.91 11.75 0.51
N GLN A 78 -2.63 12.02 -0.75
CA GLN A 78 -2.86 13.35 -1.34
C GLN A 78 -4.25 13.36 -1.98
N VAL A 79 -5.08 14.32 -1.59
CA VAL A 79 -6.43 14.45 -2.11
C VAL A 79 -6.52 15.61 -3.10
N ASP A 80 -7.56 15.60 -3.93
CA ASP A 80 -7.88 16.70 -4.82
C ASP A 80 -8.44 17.87 -4.01
N GLY A 81 -7.89 19.06 -4.19
CA GLY A 81 -8.26 20.24 -3.41
C GLY A 81 -7.70 20.22 -2.00
N ASN A 82 -8.26 21.06 -1.14
CA ASN A 82 -7.86 21.18 0.25
C ASN A 82 -8.74 20.30 1.14
N ILE A 83 -8.11 19.47 1.94
CA ILE A 83 -8.83 18.63 2.91
C ILE A 83 -9.43 19.52 4.00
N THR A 84 -10.67 19.27 4.36
CA THR A 84 -11.35 20.00 5.44
C THR A 84 -11.37 19.16 6.72
N GLU A 85 -11.46 19.84 7.86
CA GLU A 85 -11.62 19.15 9.15
C GLU A 85 -12.88 18.29 9.19
N GLU A 86 -13.94 18.74 8.52
CA GLU A 86 -15.19 17.98 8.41
C GLU A 86 -15.01 16.68 7.64
N ALA A 87 -14.27 16.73 6.53
CA ALA A 87 -13.92 15.53 5.76
C ALA A 87 -13.07 14.55 6.58
N VAL A 88 -12.10 15.05 7.34
CA VAL A 88 -11.28 14.25 8.23
C VAL A 88 -12.13 13.55 9.29
N LYS A 89 -13.08 14.28 9.88
CA LYS A 89 -14.02 13.71 10.85
C LYS A 89 -14.85 12.58 10.26
N LYS A 90 -15.37 12.78 9.06
CA LYS A 90 -16.15 11.76 8.34
C LYS A 90 -15.31 10.52 8.08
N LEU A 91 -14.06 10.69 7.66
CA LEU A 91 -13.14 9.56 7.42
C LEU A 91 -12.89 8.76 8.69
N ARG A 92 -12.70 9.44 9.83
CA ARG A 92 -12.49 8.77 11.13
C ARG A 92 -13.69 7.91 11.54
N GLN A 93 -14.89 8.40 11.31
CA GLN A 93 -16.14 7.74 11.70
C GLN A 93 -16.54 6.62 10.74
N GLY A 94 -16.10 6.72 9.50
CA GLY A 94 -16.49 5.83 8.42
C GLY A 94 -17.35 6.57 7.40
N VAL A 95 -17.14 6.22 6.14
CA VAL A 95 -17.88 6.78 5.02
C VAL A 95 -18.45 5.67 4.16
N GLU A 96 -19.56 5.96 3.49
CA GLU A 96 -20.16 5.04 2.55
C GLU A 96 -19.42 5.10 1.23
N ILE A 97 -18.99 3.95 0.75
CA ILE A 97 -18.35 3.80 -0.56
C ILE A 97 -19.06 2.72 -1.37
N GLY A 98 -19.03 2.87 -2.68
CA GLY A 98 -19.47 1.82 -3.60
C GLY A 98 -18.32 0.84 -3.84
N PHE A 99 -18.58 -0.44 -3.62
CA PHE A 99 -17.61 -1.48 -3.86
C PHE A 99 -18.30 -2.71 -4.44
N ASP A 100 -17.88 -3.11 -5.62
CA ASP A 100 -18.36 -4.32 -6.28
C ASP A 100 -19.91 -4.34 -6.44
N GLY A 101 -20.49 -3.19 -6.79
CA GLY A 101 -21.95 -3.04 -6.97
C GLY A 101 -22.72 -2.93 -5.66
N LYS A 102 -22.05 -2.93 -4.53
CA LYS A 102 -22.66 -2.84 -3.19
C LYS A 102 -22.18 -1.61 -2.45
N LYS A 103 -23.02 -1.15 -1.53
CA LYS A 103 -22.64 -0.07 -0.61
C LYS A 103 -21.89 -0.67 0.59
N TYR A 104 -20.81 -0.01 0.96
CA TYR A 104 -19.97 -0.41 2.08
C TYR A 104 -19.65 0.81 2.94
N ILE A 105 -19.79 0.66 4.25
CA ILE A 105 -19.39 1.71 5.19
C ILE A 105 -18.00 1.37 5.72
N THR A 106 -17.04 2.28 5.53
CA THR A 106 -15.67 2.05 5.98
C THR A 106 -15.58 2.01 7.51
N LYS A 107 -14.61 1.27 8.02
CA LYS A 107 -14.39 1.15 9.46
C LYS A 107 -13.83 2.45 10.04
N HIS A 108 -13.99 2.61 11.34
CA HIS A 108 -13.31 3.69 12.06
C HIS A 108 -11.81 3.58 11.84
N CYS A 109 -11.16 4.71 11.67
CA CYS A 109 -9.71 4.77 11.47
C CYS A 109 -9.13 6.02 12.13
N ASN A 110 -7.83 6.00 12.34
CA ASN A 110 -7.10 7.21 12.67
C ASN A 110 -6.90 8.02 11.40
N CYS A 111 -7.19 9.29 11.44
CA CYS A 111 -7.05 10.16 10.29
C CYS A 111 -6.77 11.58 10.77
N SER A 112 -5.82 12.23 10.15
CA SER A 112 -5.51 13.64 10.43
C SER A 112 -4.96 14.29 9.18
N SER A 113 -5.20 15.59 9.04
CA SER A 113 -4.53 16.36 8.01
C SER A 113 -3.11 16.69 8.44
N ILE A 114 -2.19 16.68 7.49
CA ILE A 114 -0.79 17.02 7.71
C ILE A 114 -0.33 17.98 6.62
N ASN A 115 0.72 18.72 6.90
CA ASN A 115 1.44 19.47 5.87
C ASN A 115 2.17 18.48 4.95
N LYS A 116 2.64 18.97 3.81
CA LYS A 116 3.40 18.15 2.85
C LYS A 116 4.48 17.36 3.61
N PRO A 117 4.46 16.02 3.53
CA PRO A 117 5.46 15.21 4.23
C PRO A 117 6.88 15.50 3.77
N ASN A 118 7.82 15.45 4.71
CA ASN A 118 9.23 15.69 4.43
C ASN A 118 9.92 14.39 4.02
N PHE A 119 9.57 13.88 2.85
CA PHE A 119 10.27 12.76 2.24
C PHE A 119 10.41 13.01 0.74
N LYS A 120 11.30 12.25 0.11
CA LYS A 120 11.58 12.38 -1.32
C LYS A 120 10.32 12.13 -2.15
N ASN A 121 10.04 13.03 -3.08
CA ASN A 121 8.94 12.85 -4.01
C ASN A 121 9.16 11.60 -4.86
N ARG A 122 8.07 10.93 -5.19
CA ARG A 122 8.12 9.79 -6.10
C ARG A 122 8.59 10.23 -7.49
N THR A 123 9.12 9.27 -8.25
CA THR A 123 9.66 9.52 -9.59
C THR A 123 8.62 9.98 -10.60
N GLN A 124 7.35 9.60 -10.39
CA GLN A 124 6.24 10.06 -11.23
C GLN A 124 5.76 11.42 -10.76
N LYS A 125 5.34 12.26 -11.72
CA LYS A 125 4.83 13.59 -11.41
C LYS A 125 3.60 13.51 -10.51
N ILE A 126 3.67 14.18 -9.38
CA ILE A 126 2.52 14.38 -8.51
C ILE A 126 1.85 15.68 -8.94
N ARG A 127 0.53 15.65 -9.04
CA ARG A 127 -0.21 16.87 -9.38
C ARG A 127 -0.19 17.82 -8.19
N ASP A 128 0.20 19.05 -8.43
CA ASP A 128 0.29 20.07 -7.37
C ASP A 128 -1.08 20.65 -6.98
N ASP A 129 -2.09 20.36 -7.79
CA ASP A 129 -3.47 20.83 -7.56
C ASP A 129 -4.32 19.85 -6.73
N ARG A 130 -3.70 18.86 -6.10
CA ARG A 130 -4.39 17.86 -5.28
C ARG A 130 -3.87 17.82 -3.86
#